data_d9e05faca20860af61f3c37f6cf761b4
#
_entry.id   d9e05faca20860af61f3c37f6cf761b4
#
_cell.length_a   1.000
_cell.length_b   1.000
_cell.length_c   1.000
_cell.angle_alpha   90.00
_cell.angle_beta   90.00
_cell.angle_gamma   90.00
#
_symmetry.space_group_name_H-M   'P 1'
#
loop_
_entity.id
_entity.type
_entity.pdbx_description
1 polymer ?
#
loop_
_entity_poly.entity_id
_entity_poly.type
_entity_poly.pdbx_seq_one_letter_code
_entity_poly.pdbx_strand_id
1 'polypeptide(L)'
;RVGKVKSERFFVDERVYPQTLDVMKTRAKYFGFELVVGDFAQADEGEYFGALFQYVGKDGDVQDLQDVIGRLKAKGTIVAVAADIMSLVLLKSPAELGADIALGNTQRFGVPMGFGGPHAAYFAFKDEFKRSAPGRIIGVSKDASGKPALRMALSTREQHIRREKATSNICTAQALLANLAGMYAVYHGPEG
;
A
#
# COMPACT_ATOMS: atom_id res chain seq x y z
N ARG A 1 13.38 -0.80 4.99
CA ARG A 1 13.60 0.57 5.50
C ARG A 1 14.33 1.39 4.45
N VAL A 2 13.67 2.42 3.92
CA VAL A 2 14.22 3.29 2.85
C VAL A 2 14.24 4.77 3.26
N GLY A 3 13.64 5.11 4.42
CA GLY A 3 13.56 6.48 4.92
C GLY A 3 14.87 7.03 5.47
N LYS A 4 14.93 8.34 5.63
CA LYS A 4 16.09 9.08 6.16
C LYS A 4 16.18 9.04 7.69
N VAL A 5 15.06 8.83 8.37
CA VAL A 5 14.98 8.78 9.85
C VAL A 5 15.63 7.50 10.37
N LYS A 6 16.55 7.63 11.30
CA LYS A 6 17.30 6.51 11.91
C LYS A 6 16.57 5.81 13.06
N SER A 7 15.31 6.09 13.29
CA SER A 7 14.49 5.44 14.32
C SER A 7 14.20 3.97 13.96
N GLU A 8 14.07 3.09 14.94
CA GLU A 8 13.53 1.73 14.80
C GLU A 8 12.02 1.68 15.09
N ARG A 9 11.39 2.83 15.33
CA ARG A 9 9.97 2.97 15.66
C ARG A 9 9.13 3.22 14.42
N PHE A 10 7.99 2.54 14.36
CA PHE A 10 6.98 2.70 13.30
C PHE A 10 5.65 3.05 13.95
N PHE A 11 5.03 4.14 13.54
CA PHE A 11 3.73 4.55 14.04
C PHE A 11 2.61 3.80 13.33
N VAL A 12 1.60 3.36 14.09
CA VAL A 12 0.39 2.73 13.57
C VAL A 12 -0.82 3.43 14.18
N ASP A 13 -1.67 3.98 13.33
CA ASP A 13 -2.94 4.54 13.74
C ASP A 13 -3.80 3.46 14.43
N GLU A 14 -4.36 3.74 15.60
CA GLU A 14 -5.19 2.81 16.36
C GLU A 14 -6.49 2.41 15.64
N ARG A 15 -6.86 3.12 14.58
CA ARG A 15 -7.99 2.82 13.70
C ARG A 15 -7.68 1.80 12.61
N VAL A 16 -6.44 1.36 12.51
CA VAL A 16 -6.05 0.24 11.63
C VAL A 16 -6.81 -1.02 12.03
N TYR A 17 -7.24 -1.78 11.04
CA TYR A 17 -7.96 -3.03 11.28
C TYR A 17 -7.14 -4.01 12.14
N PRO A 18 -7.77 -4.71 13.11
CA PRO A 18 -7.06 -5.60 14.04
C PRO A 18 -6.18 -6.64 13.35
N GLN A 19 -6.70 -7.26 12.27
CA GLN A 19 -5.94 -8.26 11.50
C GLN A 19 -4.71 -7.67 10.81
N THR A 20 -4.78 -6.42 10.35
CA THR A 20 -3.62 -5.71 9.78
C THR A 20 -2.58 -5.44 10.85
N LEU A 21 -3.02 -4.98 12.02
CA LEU A 21 -2.14 -4.74 13.17
C LEU A 21 -1.42 -6.02 13.62
N ASP A 22 -2.11 -7.17 13.65
CA ASP A 22 -1.52 -8.44 14.06
C ASP A 22 -0.47 -8.94 13.04
N VAL A 23 -0.69 -8.75 11.75
CA VAL A 23 0.32 -9.01 10.72
C VAL A 23 1.53 -8.10 10.91
N MET A 24 1.31 -6.81 11.21
CA MET A 24 2.40 -5.87 11.45
C MET A 24 3.22 -6.25 12.69
N LYS A 25 2.58 -6.61 13.81
CA LYS A 25 3.26 -7.11 15.02
C LYS A 25 4.15 -8.30 14.71
N THR A 26 3.62 -9.28 13.97
CA THR A 26 4.37 -10.47 13.57
C THR A 26 5.60 -10.09 12.74
N ARG A 27 5.45 -9.20 11.77
CA ARG A 27 6.56 -8.75 10.91
C ARG A 27 7.58 -7.91 11.67
N ALA A 28 7.13 -6.95 12.46
CA ALA A 28 7.99 -6.04 13.22
C ALA A 28 8.93 -6.81 14.16
N LYS A 29 8.43 -7.84 14.85
CA LYS A 29 9.20 -8.70 15.76
C LYS A 29 10.46 -9.25 15.09
N TYR A 30 10.37 -9.76 13.88
CA TYR A 30 11.50 -10.40 13.19
C TYR A 30 12.45 -9.41 12.51
N PHE A 31 12.02 -8.16 12.33
CA PHE A 31 12.87 -7.09 11.85
C PHE A 31 13.45 -6.20 12.96
N GLY A 32 13.09 -6.45 14.19
CA GLY A 32 13.53 -5.65 15.34
C GLY A 32 12.92 -4.24 15.38
N PHE A 33 11.73 -4.05 14.81
CA PHE A 33 11.05 -2.77 14.85
C PHE A 33 10.07 -2.68 16.00
N GLU A 34 10.00 -1.51 16.63
CA GLU A 34 8.98 -1.16 17.62
C GLU A 34 7.75 -0.57 16.92
N LEU A 35 6.57 -1.13 17.17
CA LEU A 35 5.31 -0.55 16.74
C LEU A 35 4.75 0.33 17.85
N VAL A 36 4.50 1.59 17.53
CA VAL A 36 3.84 2.55 18.41
C VAL A 36 2.43 2.76 17.90
N VAL A 37 1.45 2.21 18.61
CA VAL A 37 0.03 2.32 18.27
C VAL A 37 -0.57 3.48 19.05
N GLY A 38 -1.25 4.40 18.37
CA GLY A 38 -1.83 5.57 19.01
C GLY A 38 -2.79 6.36 18.12
N ASP A 39 -3.31 7.44 18.69
CA ASP A 39 -4.18 8.37 17.98
C ASP A 39 -3.40 9.10 16.86
N PHE A 40 -3.99 9.19 15.67
CA PHE A 40 -3.40 9.88 14.53
C PHE A 40 -3.06 11.34 14.83
N ALA A 41 -3.83 12.02 15.67
CA ALA A 41 -3.59 13.42 16.04
C ALA A 41 -2.25 13.63 16.76
N GLN A 42 -1.76 12.59 17.45
CA GLN A 42 -0.49 12.56 18.20
C GLN A 42 0.66 11.88 17.44
N ALA A 43 0.43 11.46 16.20
CA ALA A 43 1.39 10.70 15.42
C ALA A 43 2.73 11.42 15.21
N ASP A 44 2.76 12.73 15.27
CA ASP A 44 3.98 13.53 15.08
C ASP A 44 4.71 13.89 16.39
N GLU A 45 4.26 13.43 17.56
CA GLU A 45 4.95 13.67 18.84
C GLU A 45 6.27 12.89 18.96
N GLY A 46 6.44 11.84 18.17
CA GLY A 46 7.64 11.00 18.16
C GLY A 46 8.48 11.10 16.89
N GLU A 47 9.61 10.37 16.89
CA GLU A 47 10.42 10.14 15.71
C GLU A 47 10.16 8.72 15.20
N TYR A 48 9.68 8.61 13.96
CA TYR A 48 9.32 7.36 13.32
C TYR A 48 9.96 7.26 11.93
N PHE A 49 10.49 6.08 11.58
CA PHE A 49 10.98 5.87 10.21
C PHE A 49 9.85 5.72 9.20
N GLY A 50 8.63 5.37 9.69
CA GLY A 50 7.43 5.24 8.88
C GLY A 50 6.18 5.31 9.75
N ALA A 51 5.04 5.55 9.10
CA ALA A 51 3.72 5.58 9.72
C ALA A 51 2.69 4.92 8.80
N LEU A 52 1.68 4.26 9.40
CA LEU A 52 0.52 3.70 8.71
C LEU A 52 -0.76 4.28 9.29
N PHE A 53 -1.59 4.85 8.44
CA PHE A 53 -2.93 5.31 8.75
C PHE A 53 -3.98 4.45 8.04
N GLN A 54 -5.17 4.33 8.65
CA GLN A 54 -6.33 3.69 8.05
C GLN A 54 -7.31 4.74 7.54
N TYR A 55 -7.79 4.56 6.30
CA TYR A 55 -8.69 5.49 5.60
C TYR A 55 -9.67 4.68 4.70
N VAL A 56 -10.87 4.41 5.10
CA VAL A 56 -11.67 4.70 6.28
C VAL A 56 -11.23 3.84 7.48
N GLY A 57 -11.38 4.36 8.72
CA GLY A 57 -11.02 3.66 9.94
C GLY A 57 -11.89 2.43 10.24
N LYS A 58 -11.46 1.60 11.20
CA LYS A 58 -12.15 0.35 11.60
C LYS A 58 -13.58 0.56 12.07
N ASP A 59 -13.88 1.73 12.61
CA ASP A 59 -15.21 2.09 13.14
C ASP A 59 -16.06 2.85 12.10
N GLY A 60 -15.58 2.97 10.86
CA GLY A 60 -16.26 3.63 9.75
C GLY A 60 -16.04 5.14 9.69
N ASP A 61 -15.22 5.69 10.56
CA ASP A 61 -14.90 7.10 10.61
C ASP A 61 -13.92 7.54 9.50
N VAL A 62 -14.09 8.77 9.07
CA VAL A 62 -13.21 9.40 8.08
C VAL A 62 -12.49 10.57 8.73
N GLN A 63 -11.17 10.51 8.79
CA GLN A 63 -10.33 11.56 9.34
C GLN A 63 -9.65 12.38 8.25
N ASP A 64 -9.48 13.68 8.48
CA ASP A 64 -8.60 14.48 7.63
C ASP A 64 -7.15 14.24 8.04
N LEU A 65 -6.45 13.48 7.23
CA LEU A 65 -5.06 13.09 7.46
C LEU A 65 -4.06 14.08 6.85
N GLN A 66 -4.50 15.13 6.15
CA GLN A 66 -3.62 15.99 5.37
C GLN A 66 -2.55 16.67 6.23
N ASP A 67 -2.98 17.27 7.34
CA ASP A 67 -2.08 18.04 8.23
C ASP A 67 -1.07 17.15 8.94
N VAL A 68 -1.52 16.01 9.51
CA VAL A 68 -0.63 15.08 10.21
C VAL A 68 0.38 14.45 9.27
N ILE A 69 -0.05 14.10 8.05
CA ILE A 69 0.87 13.61 7.01
C ILE A 69 1.93 14.67 6.69
N GLY A 70 1.53 15.93 6.53
CA GLY A 70 2.45 17.04 6.29
C GLY A 70 3.49 17.20 7.39
N ARG A 71 3.09 17.17 8.67
CA ARG A 71 4.00 17.25 9.82
C ARG A 71 4.97 16.07 9.90
N LEU A 72 4.49 14.85 9.70
CA LEU A 72 5.34 13.64 9.68
C LEU A 72 6.38 13.68 8.55
N LYS A 73 5.97 14.10 7.37
CA LYS A 73 6.86 14.22 6.22
C LYS A 73 7.92 15.31 6.40
N ALA A 74 7.59 16.41 7.04
CA ALA A 74 8.57 17.45 7.40
C ALA A 74 9.70 16.88 8.29
N LYS A 75 9.41 15.86 9.11
CA LYS A 75 10.39 15.10 9.91
C LYS A 75 11.11 13.99 9.13
N GLY A 76 10.74 13.75 7.86
CA GLY A 76 11.33 12.70 7.02
C GLY A 76 10.74 11.31 7.21
N THR A 77 9.62 11.18 7.92
CA THR A 77 8.86 9.94 8.08
C THR A 77 8.21 9.55 6.75
N ILE A 78 8.31 8.28 6.34
CA ILE A 78 7.59 7.74 5.19
C ILE A 78 6.16 7.41 5.63
N VAL A 79 5.17 7.97 4.93
CA VAL A 79 3.77 7.79 5.30
C VAL A 79 3.06 6.87 4.31
N ALA A 80 2.46 5.79 4.85
CA ALA A 80 1.59 4.88 4.15
C ALA A 80 0.14 5.05 4.62
N VAL A 81 -0.81 4.94 3.68
CA VAL A 81 -2.24 4.97 3.98
C VAL A 81 -2.88 3.70 3.43
N ALA A 82 -3.51 2.93 4.32
CA ALA A 82 -4.37 1.81 3.97
C ALA A 82 -5.77 2.35 3.69
N ALA A 83 -6.23 2.29 2.44
CA ALA A 83 -7.49 2.89 2.03
C ALA A 83 -8.45 1.86 1.44
N ASP A 84 -9.74 2.06 1.69
CA ASP A 84 -10.80 1.38 0.94
C ASP A 84 -10.86 1.99 -0.47
N ILE A 85 -10.56 1.21 -1.49
CA ILE A 85 -10.51 1.70 -2.87
C ILE A 85 -11.84 2.31 -3.33
N MET A 86 -12.98 1.79 -2.85
CA MET A 86 -14.29 2.32 -3.21
C MET A 86 -14.55 3.70 -2.57
N SER A 87 -14.03 3.95 -1.38
CA SER A 87 -14.19 5.24 -0.72
C SER A 87 -13.50 6.37 -1.49
N LEU A 88 -12.48 6.06 -2.28
CA LEU A 88 -11.71 7.04 -3.06
C LEU A 88 -12.48 7.61 -4.26
N VAL A 89 -13.68 7.09 -4.56
CA VAL A 89 -14.63 7.71 -5.50
C VAL A 89 -15.18 9.01 -4.95
N LEU A 90 -15.30 9.13 -3.63
CA LEU A 90 -15.87 10.29 -2.93
C LEU A 90 -14.83 11.11 -2.15
N LEU A 91 -13.77 10.47 -1.68
CA LEU A 91 -12.78 11.07 -0.81
C LEU A 91 -11.48 11.37 -1.58
N LYS A 92 -10.70 12.33 -1.06
CA LYS A 92 -9.36 12.60 -1.58
C LYS A 92 -8.51 11.34 -1.56
N SER A 93 -7.76 11.10 -2.62
CA SER A 93 -6.82 9.99 -2.65
C SER A 93 -5.69 10.18 -1.62
N PRO A 94 -5.05 9.09 -1.13
CA PRO A 94 -3.88 9.18 -0.27
C PRO A 94 -2.75 10.04 -0.86
N ALA A 95 -2.59 10.08 -2.17
CA ALA A 95 -1.60 10.92 -2.84
C ALA A 95 -1.93 12.42 -2.71
N GLU A 96 -3.20 12.80 -2.86
CA GLU A 96 -3.66 14.19 -2.64
C GLU A 96 -3.53 14.62 -1.19
N LEU A 97 -3.67 13.69 -0.23
CA LEU A 97 -3.39 13.93 1.18
C LEU A 97 -1.88 14.04 1.48
N GLY A 98 -1.01 13.75 0.50
CA GLY A 98 0.44 13.86 0.62
C GLY A 98 1.16 12.58 1.00
N ALA A 99 0.48 11.43 1.11
CA ALA A 99 1.08 10.14 1.43
C ALA A 99 2.14 9.71 0.40
N ASP A 100 3.06 8.87 0.83
CA ASP A 100 4.11 8.31 -0.03
C ASP A 100 3.69 6.97 -0.62
N ILE A 101 2.86 6.23 0.11
CA ILE A 101 2.40 4.89 -0.23
C ILE A 101 0.89 4.80 0.04
N ALA A 102 0.16 4.21 -0.89
CA ALA A 102 -1.23 3.81 -0.72
C ALA A 102 -1.37 2.31 -0.94
N LEU A 103 -2.12 1.63 -0.09
CA LEU A 103 -2.34 0.19 -0.18
C LEU A 103 -3.74 -0.19 0.28
N GLY A 104 -4.19 -1.35 -0.16
CA GLY A 104 -5.49 -1.88 0.18
C GLY A 104 -5.83 -3.09 -0.67
N ASN A 105 -7.08 -3.53 -0.61
CA ASN A 105 -7.57 -4.59 -1.47
C ASN A 105 -8.60 -4.06 -2.47
N THR A 106 -8.86 -4.85 -3.49
CA THR A 106 -9.80 -4.50 -4.57
C THR A 106 -11.10 -5.31 -4.50
N GLN A 107 -11.39 -5.96 -3.37
CA GLN A 107 -12.60 -6.79 -3.24
C GLN A 107 -13.88 -6.01 -3.48
N ARG A 108 -13.93 -4.74 -3.09
CA ARG A 108 -15.06 -3.84 -3.33
C ARG A 108 -15.35 -3.58 -4.80
N PHE A 109 -14.42 -3.89 -5.70
CA PHE A 109 -14.61 -3.80 -7.15
C PHE A 109 -15.16 -5.13 -7.70
N GLY A 110 -16.38 -5.48 -7.28
CA GLY A 110 -17.16 -6.58 -7.83
C GLY A 110 -16.67 -8.00 -7.49
N VAL A 111 -15.76 -8.17 -6.54
CA VAL A 111 -15.27 -9.50 -6.13
C VAL A 111 -16.11 -10.02 -4.97
N PRO A 112 -16.84 -11.15 -5.13
CA PRO A 112 -17.64 -11.71 -4.07
C PRO A 112 -16.79 -12.30 -2.94
N MET A 113 -17.35 -12.38 -1.72
CA MET A 113 -16.63 -12.96 -0.57
C MET A 113 -16.35 -14.46 -0.71
N GLY A 114 -17.18 -15.22 -1.42
CA GLY A 114 -16.87 -16.57 -1.93
C GLY A 114 -16.21 -17.52 -0.93
N PHE A 115 -16.80 -17.74 0.23
CA PHE A 115 -16.33 -18.69 1.27
C PHE A 115 -14.91 -18.46 1.81
N GLY A 116 -14.41 -17.26 1.80
CA GLY A 116 -13.08 -16.97 2.36
C GLY A 116 -12.56 -15.59 2.00
N GLY A 117 -13.32 -14.83 1.25
CA GLY A 117 -12.99 -13.45 0.89
C GLY A 117 -11.71 -13.32 0.03
N PRO A 118 -11.51 -14.18 -1.00
CA PRO A 118 -10.35 -14.03 -1.86
C PRO A 118 -10.40 -12.69 -2.58
N HIS A 119 -9.29 -12.00 -2.67
CA HIS A 119 -9.20 -10.69 -3.33
C HIS A 119 -7.80 -10.44 -3.88
N ALA A 120 -7.71 -9.52 -4.81
CA ALA A 120 -6.43 -8.90 -5.17
C ALA A 120 -6.19 -7.67 -4.30
N ALA A 121 -4.96 -7.24 -4.22
CA ALA A 121 -4.56 -6.02 -3.53
C ALA A 121 -4.06 -4.98 -4.54
N TYR A 122 -4.05 -3.72 -4.12
CA TYR A 122 -3.33 -2.67 -4.79
C TYR A 122 -2.21 -2.12 -3.90
N PHE A 123 -1.14 -1.67 -4.52
CA PHE A 123 0.00 -1.06 -3.85
C PHE A 123 0.56 0.03 -4.76
N ALA A 124 0.30 1.27 -4.42
CA ALA A 124 0.77 2.44 -5.14
C ALA A 124 1.82 3.18 -4.29
N PHE A 125 2.84 3.72 -4.94
CA PHE A 125 3.94 4.41 -4.25
C PHE A 125 4.59 5.44 -5.16
N LYS A 126 5.30 6.41 -4.59
CA LYS A 126 6.07 7.39 -5.33
C LYS A 126 7.22 6.75 -6.10
N ASP A 127 7.56 7.30 -7.26
CA ASP A 127 8.59 6.76 -8.17
C ASP A 127 9.94 6.49 -7.48
N GLU A 128 10.30 7.30 -6.51
CA GLU A 128 11.54 7.13 -5.74
C GLU A 128 11.67 5.77 -5.03
N PHE A 129 10.54 5.11 -4.73
CA PHE A 129 10.50 3.81 -4.04
C PHE A 129 10.48 2.60 -4.98
N LYS A 130 10.43 2.79 -6.29
CA LYS A 130 10.28 1.70 -7.28
C LYS A 130 11.30 0.57 -7.15
N ARG A 131 12.55 0.88 -6.76
CA ARG A 131 13.59 -0.13 -6.56
C ARG A 131 13.50 -0.86 -5.21
N SER A 132 12.73 -0.34 -4.28
CA SER A 132 12.51 -0.90 -2.94
C SER A 132 11.15 -1.59 -2.81
N ALA A 133 10.25 -1.38 -3.75
CA ALA A 133 8.93 -1.98 -3.77
C ALA A 133 9.01 -3.50 -3.95
N PRO A 134 8.13 -4.27 -3.29
CA PRO A 134 7.99 -5.70 -3.54
C PRO A 134 7.37 -5.97 -4.92
N GLY A 135 7.52 -7.20 -5.41
CA GLY A 135 6.87 -7.67 -6.63
C GLY A 135 7.58 -7.25 -7.92
N ARG A 136 6.82 -7.30 -9.00
CA ARG A 136 7.27 -7.02 -10.36
C ARG A 136 6.56 -5.78 -10.90
N ILE A 137 7.31 -4.96 -11.63
CA ILE A 137 6.74 -3.80 -12.34
C ILE A 137 6.79 -4.10 -13.83
N ILE A 138 5.63 -4.02 -14.47
CA ILE A 138 5.48 -4.19 -15.91
C ILE A 138 5.43 -2.80 -16.55
N GLY A 139 6.25 -2.61 -17.56
CA GLY A 139 6.30 -1.37 -18.34
C GLY A 139 5.76 -1.55 -19.75
N VAL A 140 5.34 -0.45 -20.35
CA VAL A 140 4.95 -0.39 -21.76
C VAL A 140 6.20 -0.21 -22.62
N SER A 141 6.31 -1.03 -23.66
CA SER A 141 7.37 -1.02 -24.66
C SER A 141 6.74 -1.11 -26.07
N LYS A 142 7.56 -1.37 -27.07
CA LYS A 142 7.11 -1.65 -28.43
C LYS A 142 7.63 -3.02 -28.86
N ASP A 143 6.83 -3.76 -29.63
CA ASP A 143 7.24 -5.00 -30.29
C ASP A 143 8.07 -4.71 -31.58
N ALA A 144 8.49 -5.78 -32.25
CA ALA A 144 9.27 -5.66 -33.49
C ALA A 144 8.50 -4.96 -34.64
N SER A 145 7.18 -4.88 -34.55
CA SER A 145 6.30 -4.18 -35.51
C SER A 145 5.99 -2.74 -35.10
N GLY A 146 6.55 -2.27 -33.99
CA GLY A 146 6.31 -0.92 -33.46
C GLY A 146 5.00 -0.77 -32.69
N LYS A 147 4.24 -1.84 -32.44
CA LYS A 147 3.00 -1.82 -31.68
C LYS A 147 3.28 -1.82 -30.16
N PRO A 148 2.37 -1.25 -29.34
CA PRO A 148 2.50 -1.32 -27.89
C PRO A 148 2.60 -2.77 -27.39
N ALA A 149 3.59 -3.05 -26.54
CA ALA A 149 3.81 -4.33 -25.93
C ALA A 149 4.18 -4.17 -24.46
N LEU A 150 3.76 -5.12 -23.64
CA LEU A 150 4.11 -5.14 -22.21
C LEU A 150 5.37 -5.96 -21.99
N ARG A 151 6.23 -5.50 -21.10
CA ARG A 151 7.43 -6.22 -20.69
C ARG A 151 7.71 -6.02 -19.21
N MET A 152 8.38 -6.97 -18.60
CA MET A 152 8.88 -6.81 -17.24
C MET A 152 9.99 -5.73 -17.22
N ALA A 153 9.77 -4.68 -16.43
CA ALA A 153 10.70 -3.58 -16.28
C ALA A 153 11.58 -3.72 -15.04
N LEU A 154 11.01 -4.11 -13.90
CA LEU A 154 11.72 -4.28 -12.63
C LEU A 154 11.22 -5.54 -11.89
N SER A 155 12.17 -6.30 -11.30
CA SER A 155 11.90 -7.44 -10.41
C SER A 155 12.99 -7.60 -9.34
N THR A 156 13.48 -6.49 -8.79
CA THR A 156 14.74 -6.43 -8.02
C THR A 156 14.68 -7.16 -6.67
N ARG A 157 13.49 -7.45 -6.13
CA ARG A 157 13.29 -8.05 -4.80
C ARG A 157 12.86 -9.50 -4.84
N GLU A 158 12.68 -10.05 -6.03
CA GLU A 158 12.19 -11.41 -6.24
C GLU A 158 13.24 -12.47 -5.89
N GLN A 159 12.77 -13.67 -5.52
CA GLN A 159 13.60 -14.79 -5.09
C GLN A 159 14.57 -15.25 -6.19
N HIS A 160 14.16 -15.25 -7.45
CA HIS A 160 15.04 -15.64 -8.57
C HIS A 160 16.22 -14.68 -8.80
N ILE A 161 16.15 -13.46 -8.24
CA ILE A 161 17.23 -12.45 -8.27
C ILE A 161 18.03 -12.47 -6.97
N ARG A 162 17.35 -12.36 -5.82
CA ARG A 162 17.97 -12.14 -4.51
C ARG A 162 18.20 -13.42 -3.71
N ARG A 163 17.66 -14.57 -4.15
CA ARG A 163 17.76 -15.85 -3.46
C ARG A 163 17.32 -15.72 -1.99
N GLU A 164 18.17 -16.07 -1.03
CA GLU A 164 17.90 -15.98 0.41
C GLU A 164 17.69 -14.55 0.93
N LYS A 165 18.09 -13.54 0.16
CA LYS A 165 17.90 -12.11 0.49
C LYS A 165 16.65 -11.51 -0.14
N ALA A 166 15.81 -12.33 -0.76
CA ALA A 166 14.54 -11.86 -1.33
C ALA A 166 13.58 -11.39 -0.24
N THR A 167 12.87 -10.32 -0.51
CA THR A 167 11.85 -9.75 0.39
C THR A 167 10.43 -10.00 -0.10
N SER A 168 10.27 -10.53 -1.31
CA SER A 168 8.97 -10.83 -1.92
C SER A 168 9.06 -12.00 -2.87
N ASN A 169 7.91 -12.66 -3.06
CA ASN A 169 7.67 -13.63 -4.12
C ASN A 169 6.35 -13.32 -4.79
N ILE A 170 6.26 -13.61 -6.10
CA ILE A 170 5.02 -13.51 -6.84
C ILE A 170 4.19 -14.77 -6.60
N CYS A 171 2.90 -14.59 -6.34
CA CYS A 171 1.88 -15.61 -6.38
C CYS A 171 0.83 -15.23 -7.43
N THR A 172 0.38 -16.17 -8.23
CA THR A 172 -0.61 -15.95 -9.30
C THR A 172 -2.05 -16.25 -8.86
N ALA A 173 -2.27 -16.63 -7.61
CA ALA A 173 -3.60 -16.97 -7.09
C ALA A 173 -4.62 -15.82 -7.27
N GLN A 174 -4.18 -14.58 -7.15
CA GLN A 174 -5.03 -13.40 -7.25
C GLN A 174 -5.18 -12.83 -8.66
N ALA A 175 -4.58 -13.45 -9.70
CA ALA A 175 -4.61 -12.91 -11.06
C ALA A 175 -6.04 -12.75 -11.62
N LEU A 176 -6.89 -13.77 -11.45
CA LEU A 176 -8.30 -13.70 -11.87
C LEU A 176 -9.05 -12.58 -11.12
N LEU A 177 -8.83 -12.46 -9.83
CA LEU A 177 -9.49 -11.46 -8.98
C LEU A 177 -9.06 -10.03 -9.34
N ALA A 178 -7.79 -9.85 -9.71
CA ALA A 178 -7.29 -8.57 -10.23
C ALA A 178 -7.95 -8.22 -11.56
N ASN A 179 -8.13 -9.20 -12.46
CA ASN A 179 -8.84 -9.00 -13.72
C ASN A 179 -10.32 -8.66 -13.49
N LEU A 180 -11.00 -9.36 -12.56
CA LEU A 180 -12.38 -9.04 -12.18
C LEU A 180 -12.51 -7.61 -11.68
N ALA A 181 -11.62 -7.18 -10.79
CA ALA A 181 -11.63 -5.82 -10.26
C ALA A 181 -11.33 -4.77 -11.36
N GLY A 182 -10.40 -5.07 -12.27
CA GLY A 182 -10.12 -4.22 -13.42
C GLY A 182 -11.32 -4.10 -14.37
N MET A 183 -11.99 -5.21 -14.66
CA MET A 183 -13.18 -5.21 -15.51
C MET A 183 -14.37 -4.50 -14.87
N TYR A 184 -14.52 -4.59 -13.54
CA TYR A 184 -15.50 -3.81 -12.80
C TYR A 184 -15.30 -2.30 -13.04
N ALA A 185 -14.07 -1.82 -12.89
CA ALA A 185 -13.74 -0.42 -13.11
C ALA A 185 -13.99 0.01 -14.57
N VAL A 186 -13.63 -0.84 -15.55
CA VAL A 186 -13.90 -0.59 -16.98
C VAL A 186 -15.39 -0.53 -17.28
N TYR A 187 -16.17 -1.45 -16.69
CA TYR A 187 -17.62 -1.51 -16.89
C TYR A 187 -18.34 -0.25 -16.41
N HIS A 188 -18.00 0.22 -15.21
CA HIS A 188 -18.60 1.43 -14.64
C HIS A 188 -18.06 2.71 -15.30
N GLY A 189 -16.80 2.70 -15.74
CA GLY A 189 -16.14 3.88 -16.31
C GLY A 189 -15.95 5.01 -15.29
N PRO A 190 -15.52 6.20 -15.75
CA PRO A 190 -15.24 7.34 -14.88
C PRO A 190 -16.48 7.98 -14.26
N GLU A 191 -17.67 7.69 -14.76
CA GLU A 191 -18.94 8.29 -14.32
C GLU A 191 -19.81 7.32 -13.50
N GLY A 192 -19.38 6.06 -13.36
CA GLY A 192 -20.13 4.96 -12.73
C GLY A 192 -19.92 4.78 -11.23
#